data_6093f65ec6e273f11d55b88ffe576d9b
#
_entry.id   6093f65ec6e273f11d55b88ffe576d9b
#
_cell.length_a   1.000
_cell.length_b   1.000
_cell.length_c   1.000
_cell.angle_alpha   90.00
_cell.angle_beta   90.00
_cell.angle_gamma   90.00
#
_symmetry.space_group_name_H-M   'P 1'
#
loop_
_entity.id
_entity.type
_entity.pdbx_description
1 polymer ?
#
loop_
_entity_poly.entity_id
_entity_poly.type
_entity_poly.pdbx_seq_one_letter_code
_entity_poly.pdbx_strand_id
1 'polypeptide(L)'
;DVYKRQIMYALFIRRMSTKALMALIVLAGIGLASFAIFNFSGAGHLGVGWTMEEYNLIGGFLRVLFSFSMGLLMSRVFKPIHVKGAFWICSLAIVVLLSMPYVGDGEALWMNGIYDSVCAILIFPMLVYLGASGKTTDKHSARICKFLGDISYPLYMVHYPLTVSYTHLTLPTIRL
;
A
#
# COMPACT_ATOMS: atom_id res chain seq x y z
N ASP A 1 -21.58 -7.40 -9.71
CA ASP A 1 -21.70 -6.79 -8.36
C ASP A 1 -20.45 -6.01 -7.90
N VAL A 2 -19.25 -6.40 -8.29
CA VAL A 2 -18.02 -5.65 -7.95
C VAL A 2 -18.04 -4.24 -8.56
N TYR A 3 -18.47 -4.10 -9.81
CA TYR A 3 -18.58 -2.80 -10.48
C TYR A 3 -19.60 -1.87 -9.83
N LYS A 4 -20.72 -2.39 -9.32
CA LYS A 4 -21.74 -1.58 -8.62
C LYS A 4 -21.19 -1.01 -7.32
N ARG A 5 -20.40 -1.79 -6.56
CA ARG A 5 -19.75 -1.34 -5.33
C ARG A 5 -18.67 -0.27 -5.62
N GLN A 6 -17.88 -0.45 -6.67
CA GLN A 6 -16.87 0.51 -7.08
C GLN A 6 -17.49 1.84 -7.54
N ILE A 7 -18.57 1.79 -8.30
CA ILE A 7 -19.30 2.99 -8.77
C ILE A 7 -19.97 3.69 -7.59
N MET A 8 -20.65 2.97 -6.69
CA MET A 8 -21.25 3.57 -5.49
C MET A 8 -20.21 4.24 -4.61
N TYR A 9 -19.08 3.58 -4.37
CA TYR A 9 -17.99 4.11 -3.56
C TYR A 9 -17.36 5.35 -4.22
N ALA A 10 -17.08 5.31 -5.51
CA ALA A 10 -16.54 6.42 -6.26
C ALA A 10 -17.50 7.61 -6.32
N LEU A 11 -18.82 7.39 -6.48
CA LEU A 11 -19.83 8.44 -6.49
C LEU A 11 -20.02 9.07 -5.10
N PHE A 12 -20.02 8.28 -4.04
CA PHE A 12 -20.17 8.77 -2.68
C PHE A 12 -18.97 9.62 -2.27
N ILE A 13 -17.76 9.15 -2.50
CA ILE A 13 -16.52 9.87 -2.15
C ILE A 13 -16.27 11.05 -3.09
N ARG A 14 -16.68 10.98 -4.36
CA ARG A 14 -16.57 12.09 -5.31
C ARG A 14 -17.37 13.32 -4.86
N ARG A 15 -18.48 13.13 -4.15
CA ARG A 15 -19.32 14.22 -3.60
C ARG A 15 -18.82 14.77 -2.26
N MET A 16 -17.89 14.11 -1.60
CA MET A 16 -17.33 14.58 -0.33
C MET A 16 -16.53 15.86 -0.53
N SER A 17 -16.69 16.80 0.39
CA SER A 17 -15.84 17.99 0.41
C SER A 17 -14.39 17.61 0.71
N THR A 18 -13.45 18.43 0.21
CA THR A 18 -12.00 18.18 0.45
C THR A 18 -11.67 18.18 1.96
N LYS A 19 -12.38 18.99 2.75
CA LYS A 19 -12.21 19.02 4.22
C LYS A 19 -12.67 17.72 4.87
N ALA A 20 -13.81 17.18 4.45
CA ALA A 20 -14.31 15.89 4.95
C ALA A 20 -13.39 14.74 4.55
N LEU A 21 -12.84 14.78 3.32
CA LEU A 21 -11.87 13.81 2.85
C LEU A 21 -10.56 13.86 3.66
N MET A 22 -10.05 15.05 3.96
CA MET A 22 -8.88 15.21 4.84
C MET A 22 -9.14 14.66 6.25
N ALA A 23 -10.29 14.97 6.83
CA ALA A 23 -10.67 14.43 8.14
C ALA A 23 -10.74 12.90 8.13
N LEU A 24 -11.29 12.30 7.08
CA LEU A 24 -11.34 10.85 6.90
C LEU A 24 -9.95 10.22 6.82
N ILE A 25 -9.04 10.85 6.06
CA ILE A 25 -7.64 10.39 5.94
C ILE A 25 -6.92 10.44 7.28
N VAL A 26 -7.09 11.53 8.04
CA VAL A 26 -6.48 11.69 9.36
C VAL A 26 -7.01 10.64 10.32
N LEU A 27 -8.33 10.43 10.38
CA LEU A 27 -8.95 9.42 11.23
C LEU A 27 -8.50 8.00 10.86
N ALA A 28 -8.51 7.67 9.58
CA ALA A 28 -8.05 6.36 9.10
C ALA A 28 -6.55 6.17 9.35
N GLY A 29 -5.73 7.21 9.18
CA GLY A 29 -4.30 7.19 9.48
C GLY A 29 -4.00 6.99 10.95
N ILE A 30 -4.71 7.69 11.84
CA ILE A 30 -4.61 7.50 13.31
C ILE A 30 -5.03 6.08 13.68
N GLY A 31 -6.15 5.60 13.13
CA GLY A 31 -6.61 4.23 13.35
C GLY A 31 -5.57 3.19 12.92
N LEU A 32 -4.96 3.38 11.74
CA LEU A 32 -3.94 2.49 11.22
C LEU A 32 -2.65 2.51 12.06
N ALA A 33 -2.20 3.69 12.46
CA ALA A 33 -1.04 3.86 13.33
C ALA A 33 -1.28 3.23 14.72
N SER A 34 -2.46 3.46 15.30
CA SER A 34 -2.84 2.84 16.58
C SER A 34 -2.84 1.32 16.47
N PHE A 35 -3.36 0.78 15.37
CA PHE A 35 -3.41 -0.66 15.13
C PHE A 35 -2.01 -1.29 15.08
N ALA A 36 -1.05 -0.60 14.46
CA ALA A 36 0.32 -1.06 14.36
C ALA A 36 1.10 -0.92 15.68
N ILE A 37 0.96 0.23 16.36
CA ILE A 37 1.72 0.53 17.59
C ILE A 37 1.25 -0.34 18.76
N PHE A 38 -0.06 -0.51 18.93
CA PHE A 38 -0.62 -1.35 19.99
C PHE A 38 -0.56 -2.85 19.67
N ASN A 39 0.00 -3.21 18.52
CA ASN A 39 0.24 -4.60 18.13
C ASN A 39 -1.02 -5.50 18.25
N PHE A 40 -2.17 -5.01 17.85
CA PHE A 40 -3.43 -5.78 17.88
C PHE A 40 -3.37 -7.08 17.07
N SER A 41 -2.46 -7.17 16.09
CA SER A 41 -2.24 -8.39 15.30
C SER A 41 -1.34 -9.41 16.00
N GLY A 42 -0.65 -9.06 17.08
CA GLY A 42 0.34 -9.89 17.74
C GLY A 42 1.63 -10.14 16.94
N ALA A 43 1.69 -9.67 15.70
CA ALA A 43 2.77 -9.94 14.76
C ALA A 43 3.83 -8.82 14.67
N GLY A 44 3.59 -7.68 15.35
CA GLY A 44 4.54 -6.56 15.36
C GLY A 44 4.68 -5.81 14.03
N HIS A 45 3.80 -6.07 13.05
CA HIS A 45 3.82 -5.42 11.75
C HIS A 45 2.40 -5.16 11.23
N LEU A 46 2.27 -4.30 10.20
CA LEU A 46 1.02 -3.90 9.57
C LEU A 46 0.49 -4.95 8.56
N GLY A 47 0.74 -6.22 8.80
CA GLY A 47 0.30 -7.34 7.96
C GLY A 47 -1.16 -7.72 8.18
N VAL A 48 -2.07 -6.73 8.05
CA VAL A 48 -3.51 -6.91 8.28
C VAL A 48 -4.30 -7.08 6.98
N GLY A 49 -5.43 -7.77 7.05
CA GLY A 49 -6.35 -7.93 5.91
C GLY A 49 -6.25 -9.28 5.19
N TRP A 50 -5.57 -10.28 5.77
CA TRP A 50 -5.35 -11.59 5.16
C TRP A 50 -6.21 -12.71 5.75
N THR A 51 -6.74 -12.53 6.97
CA THR A 51 -7.57 -13.52 7.66
C THR A 51 -8.94 -12.94 8.02
N MET A 52 -9.92 -13.82 8.24
CA MET A 52 -11.30 -13.46 8.59
C MET A 52 -11.47 -13.12 10.08
N GLU A 53 -10.40 -12.98 10.84
CA GLU A 53 -10.47 -12.53 12.23
C GLU A 53 -10.91 -11.07 12.32
N GLU A 54 -11.71 -10.74 13.32
CA GLU A 54 -12.38 -9.43 13.43
C GLU A 54 -11.40 -8.25 13.38
N TYR A 55 -10.26 -8.35 14.09
CA TYR A 55 -9.24 -7.31 14.08
C TYR A 55 -8.53 -7.18 12.73
N ASN A 56 -8.33 -8.29 12.00
CA ASN A 56 -7.74 -8.26 10.67
C ASN A 56 -8.65 -7.59 9.63
N LEU A 57 -9.96 -7.81 9.72
CA LEU A 57 -10.95 -7.16 8.88
C LEU A 57 -10.96 -5.64 9.11
N ILE A 58 -10.95 -5.21 10.37
CA ILE A 58 -10.92 -3.77 10.72
C ILE A 58 -9.64 -3.12 10.23
N GLY A 59 -8.48 -3.73 10.49
CA GLY A 59 -7.19 -3.22 10.02
C GLY A 59 -7.09 -3.17 8.50
N GLY A 60 -7.57 -4.21 7.81
CA GLY A 60 -7.64 -4.25 6.35
C GLY A 60 -8.55 -3.17 5.78
N PHE A 61 -9.71 -2.94 6.40
CA PHE A 61 -10.64 -1.88 5.99
C PHE A 61 -10.02 -0.48 6.17
N LEU A 62 -9.39 -0.21 7.31
CA LEU A 62 -8.69 1.05 7.57
C LEU A 62 -7.56 1.30 6.56
N ARG A 63 -6.82 0.26 6.19
CA ARG A 63 -5.75 0.34 5.19
C ARG A 63 -6.28 0.70 3.81
N VAL A 64 -7.35 0.05 3.36
CA VAL A 64 -7.99 0.35 2.09
C VAL A 64 -8.60 1.75 2.10
N LEU A 65 -9.30 2.11 3.18
CA LEU A 65 -9.92 3.42 3.33
C LEU A 65 -8.89 4.55 3.28
N PHE A 66 -7.77 4.41 4.01
CA PHE A 66 -6.68 5.38 4.00
C PHE A 66 -6.07 5.52 2.61
N SER A 67 -5.64 4.42 2.00
CA SER A 67 -4.94 4.44 0.71
C SER A 67 -5.81 5.00 -0.40
N PHE A 68 -7.09 4.61 -0.45
CA PHE A 68 -8.03 5.09 -1.45
C PHE A 68 -8.35 6.58 -1.28
N SER A 69 -8.61 7.00 -0.05
CA SER A 69 -8.93 8.41 0.26
C SER A 69 -7.71 9.31 0.00
N MET A 70 -6.51 8.84 0.30
CA MET A 70 -5.26 9.54 0.01
C MET A 70 -5.05 9.72 -1.49
N GLY A 71 -5.25 8.67 -2.28
CA GLY A 71 -5.17 8.77 -3.76
C GLY A 71 -6.15 9.78 -4.34
N LEU A 72 -7.39 9.83 -3.82
CA LEU A 72 -8.38 10.82 -4.22
C LEU A 72 -8.01 12.25 -3.80
N LEU A 73 -7.47 12.44 -2.60
CA LEU A 73 -6.99 13.74 -2.16
C LEU A 73 -5.86 14.23 -3.08
N MET A 74 -4.91 13.33 -3.36
CA MET A 74 -3.81 13.63 -4.29
C MET A 74 -4.33 14.06 -5.66
N SER A 75 -5.27 13.34 -6.23
CA SER A 75 -5.83 13.68 -7.54
C SER A 75 -6.56 15.03 -7.58
N ARG A 76 -7.06 15.51 -6.41
CA ARG A 76 -7.79 16.80 -6.33
C ARG A 76 -6.89 17.99 -6.04
N VAL A 77 -5.88 17.80 -5.20
CA VAL A 77 -5.11 18.90 -4.62
C VAL A 77 -3.74 19.04 -5.27
N PHE A 78 -3.11 17.91 -5.60
CA PHE A 78 -1.74 17.95 -6.10
C PHE A 78 -1.69 18.14 -7.62
N LYS A 79 -0.91 19.13 -8.04
CA LYS A 79 -0.54 19.29 -9.45
C LYS A 79 0.76 18.53 -9.71
N PRO A 80 0.88 17.79 -10.81
CA PRO A 80 2.09 17.06 -11.12
C PRO A 80 3.27 18.02 -11.27
N ILE A 81 4.32 17.78 -10.52
CA ILE A 81 5.60 18.50 -10.62
C ILE A 81 6.46 17.75 -11.63
N HIS A 82 7.09 18.47 -12.56
CA HIS A 82 7.93 17.85 -13.58
C HIS A 82 9.30 17.44 -13.00
N VAL A 83 9.38 16.23 -12.45
CA VAL A 83 10.61 15.69 -11.88
C VAL A 83 11.31 14.79 -12.91
N LYS A 84 12.52 15.16 -13.32
CA LYS A 84 13.36 14.31 -14.18
C LYS A 84 13.91 13.14 -13.37
N GLY A 85 13.81 11.93 -13.93
CA GLY A 85 14.37 10.73 -13.28
C GLY A 85 13.55 10.20 -12.07
N ALA A 86 12.32 10.66 -11.85
CA ALA A 86 11.46 10.23 -10.76
C ALA A 86 11.30 8.70 -10.69
N PHE A 87 11.27 8.02 -11.84
CA PHE A 87 11.22 6.57 -11.90
C PHE A 87 12.38 5.91 -11.15
N TRP A 88 13.61 6.30 -11.43
CA TRP A 88 14.80 5.73 -10.78
C TRP A 88 14.88 6.06 -9.30
N ILE A 89 14.53 7.29 -8.94
CA ILE A 89 14.49 7.72 -7.53
C ILE A 89 13.46 6.91 -6.75
N CYS A 90 12.24 6.79 -7.27
CA CYS A 90 11.18 6.00 -6.60
C CYS A 90 11.53 4.52 -6.54
N SER A 91 12.09 3.94 -7.62
CA SER A 91 12.50 2.54 -7.64
C SER A 91 13.59 2.25 -6.61
N LEU A 92 14.62 3.10 -6.54
CA LEU A 92 15.68 2.96 -5.56
C LEU A 92 15.15 3.11 -4.13
N ALA A 93 14.31 4.11 -3.90
CA ALA A 93 13.70 4.33 -2.59
C ALA A 93 12.86 3.12 -2.13
N ILE A 94 12.05 2.53 -3.02
CA ILE A 94 11.26 1.33 -2.71
C ILE A 94 12.19 0.16 -2.38
N VAL A 95 13.23 -0.08 -3.16
CA VAL A 95 14.19 -1.17 -2.90
C VAL A 95 14.85 -0.98 -1.54
N VAL A 96 15.34 0.23 -1.22
CA VAL A 96 15.96 0.53 0.08
C VAL A 96 14.97 0.30 1.22
N LEU A 97 13.74 0.82 1.12
CA LEU A 97 12.71 0.66 2.16
C LEU A 97 12.34 -0.81 2.39
N LEU A 98 12.17 -1.58 1.33
CA LEU A 98 11.81 -3.00 1.44
C LEU A 98 12.99 -3.89 1.86
N SER A 99 14.23 -3.42 1.71
CA SER A 99 15.44 -4.13 2.15
C SER A 99 15.80 -3.89 3.61
N MET A 100 15.11 -2.95 4.28
CA MET A 100 15.34 -2.72 5.70
C MET A 100 14.86 -3.92 6.52
N PRO A 101 15.73 -4.57 7.30
CA PRO A 101 15.31 -5.65 8.18
C PRO A 101 14.49 -5.10 9.34
N TYR A 102 13.56 -5.90 9.84
CA TYR A 102 12.90 -5.61 11.11
C TYR A 102 13.93 -5.68 12.25
N VAL A 103 14.01 -4.62 13.03
CA VAL A 103 15.01 -4.44 14.09
C VAL A 103 14.44 -4.79 15.47
N GLY A 104 13.12 -4.75 15.62
CA GLY A 104 12.47 -5.01 16.91
C GLY A 104 12.19 -6.50 17.12
N ASP A 105 12.82 -7.08 18.13
CA ASP A 105 12.53 -8.43 18.63
C ASP A 105 11.94 -8.38 20.05
N GLY A 106 11.06 -9.30 20.38
CA GLY A 106 10.49 -9.44 21.72
C GLY A 106 9.69 -8.21 22.17
N GLU A 107 10.17 -7.50 23.18
CA GLU A 107 9.48 -6.34 23.76
C GLU A 107 9.51 -5.07 22.86
N ALA A 108 10.39 -5.03 21.86
CA ALA A 108 10.56 -3.87 20.97
C ALA A 108 9.76 -3.98 19.66
N LEU A 109 8.78 -4.86 19.55
CA LEU A 109 7.92 -5.04 18.35
C LEU A 109 7.20 -3.74 17.92
N TRP A 110 6.92 -2.84 18.85
CA TRP A 110 6.31 -1.55 18.57
C TRP A 110 7.16 -0.67 17.62
N MET A 111 8.48 -0.86 17.62
CA MET A 111 9.39 -0.13 16.70
C MET A 111 9.11 -0.50 15.24
N ASN A 112 8.86 -1.78 14.96
CA ASN A 112 8.50 -2.24 13.61
C ASN A 112 7.14 -1.67 13.22
N GLY A 113 6.19 -1.63 14.15
CA GLY A 113 4.88 -1.01 13.94
C GLY A 113 4.96 0.49 13.61
N ILE A 114 5.85 1.24 14.27
CA ILE A 114 6.09 2.65 13.93
C ILE A 114 6.71 2.77 12.53
N TYR A 115 7.71 1.96 12.23
CA TYR A 115 8.34 1.96 10.91
C TYR A 115 7.32 1.72 9.80
N ASP A 116 6.51 0.66 9.93
CA ASP A 116 5.46 0.33 8.96
C ASP A 116 4.42 1.45 8.83
N SER A 117 4.04 2.07 9.95
CA SER A 117 3.08 3.18 9.96
C SER A 117 3.63 4.40 9.22
N VAL A 118 4.88 4.78 9.49
CA VAL A 118 5.55 5.90 8.82
C VAL A 118 5.69 5.61 7.32
N CYS A 119 6.09 4.39 6.96
CA CYS A 119 6.17 3.98 5.56
C CYS A 119 4.81 4.04 4.86
N ALA A 120 3.76 3.48 5.47
CA ALA A 120 2.44 3.41 4.87
C ALA A 120 1.73 4.76 4.78
N ILE A 121 1.86 5.60 5.82
CA ILE A 121 1.10 6.86 5.94
C ILE A 121 1.81 8.02 5.25
N LEU A 122 3.14 8.08 5.28
CA LEU A 122 3.91 9.20 4.77
C LEU A 122 4.74 8.86 3.53
N ILE A 123 5.57 7.83 3.62
CA ILE A 123 6.58 7.56 2.59
C ILE A 123 5.95 7.06 1.29
N PHE A 124 5.08 6.06 1.36
CA PHE A 124 4.44 5.53 0.15
C PHE A 124 3.56 6.55 -0.57
N PRO A 125 2.71 7.36 0.09
CA PRO A 125 2.01 8.44 -0.58
C PRO A 125 2.95 9.45 -1.27
N MET A 126 4.07 9.83 -0.62
CA MET A 126 5.06 10.69 -1.25
C MET A 126 5.70 10.07 -2.49
N LEU A 127 6.05 8.79 -2.42
CA LEU A 127 6.60 8.05 -3.57
C LEU A 127 5.62 7.96 -4.72
N VAL A 128 4.34 7.71 -4.43
CA VAL A 128 3.28 7.69 -5.44
C VAL A 128 3.14 9.07 -6.08
N TYR A 129 3.17 10.15 -5.31
CA TYR A 129 3.12 11.51 -5.82
C TYR A 129 4.33 11.84 -6.71
N LEU A 130 5.53 11.51 -6.27
CA LEU A 130 6.75 11.72 -7.05
C LEU A 130 6.74 10.89 -8.33
N GLY A 131 6.34 9.63 -8.26
CA GLY A 131 6.24 8.74 -9.42
C GLY A 131 5.21 9.22 -10.44
N ALA A 132 4.03 9.66 -9.98
CA ALA A 132 2.98 10.23 -10.82
C ALA A 132 3.38 11.59 -11.44
N SER A 133 4.29 12.32 -10.81
CA SER A 133 4.83 13.60 -11.29
C SER A 133 6.00 13.43 -12.25
N GLY A 134 6.52 12.22 -12.42
CA GLY A 134 7.69 11.93 -13.24
C GLY A 134 7.44 12.13 -14.73
N LYS A 135 8.29 12.91 -15.39
CA LYS A 135 8.41 12.89 -16.86
C LYS A 135 9.62 12.08 -17.27
N THR A 136 9.37 10.97 -17.93
CA THR A 136 10.41 10.16 -18.53
C THR A 136 10.76 10.74 -19.91
N THR A 137 11.82 11.53 -19.95
CA THR A 137 12.28 12.18 -21.20
C THR A 137 13.20 11.27 -22.01
N ASP A 138 13.79 10.28 -21.34
CA ASP A 138 14.76 9.36 -21.92
C ASP A 138 14.06 8.15 -22.53
N LYS A 139 14.41 7.83 -23.81
CA LYS A 139 13.82 6.70 -24.56
C LYS A 139 14.04 5.34 -23.89
N HIS A 140 15.20 5.15 -23.24
CA HIS A 140 15.50 3.88 -22.54
C HIS A 140 14.62 3.70 -21.31
N SER A 141 14.54 4.72 -20.46
CA SER A 141 13.69 4.68 -19.27
C SER A 141 12.21 4.53 -19.64
N ALA A 142 11.75 5.20 -20.70
CA ALA A 142 10.36 5.06 -21.18
C ALA A 142 10.06 3.63 -21.65
N ARG A 143 11.01 2.95 -22.33
CA ARG A 143 10.84 1.57 -22.76
C ARG A 143 10.80 0.61 -21.58
N ILE A 144 11.67 0.80 -20.59
CA ILE A 144 11.67 0.00 -19.34
C ILE A 144 10.37 0.20 -18.58
N CYS A 145 9.92 1.45 -18.38
CA CYS A 145 8.65 1.73 -17.71
C CYS A 145 7.46 1.09 -18.42
N LYS A 146 7.43 1.15 -19.76
CA LYS A 146 6.38 0.51 -20.54
C LYS A 146 6.42 -1.01 -20.36
N PHE A 147 7.59 -1.64 -20.50
CA PHE A 147 7.74 -3.08 -20.31
C PHE A 147 7.30 -3.52 -18.91
N LEU A 148 7.74 -2.83 -17.85
CA LEU A 148 7.34 -3.14 -16.48
C LEU A 148 5.83 -2.95 -16.26
N GLY A 149 5.23 -1.92 -16.87
CA GLY A 149 3.79 -1.73 -16.87
C GLY A 149 3.03 -2.86 -17.56
N ASP A 150 3.52 -3.27 -18.73
CA ASP A 150 2.89 -4.33 -19.53
C ASP A 150 2.94 -5.70 -18.82
N ILE A 151 4.02 -6.00 -18.08
CA ILE A 151 4.14 -7.27 -17.33
C ILE A 151 3.52 -7.22 -15.92
N SER A 152 3.26 -6.05 -15.37
CA SER A 152 2.75 -5.92 -13.98
C SER A 152 1.39 -6.59 -13.80
N TYR A 153 0.50 -6.45 -14.76
CA TYR A 153 -0.83 -7.06 -14.72
C TYR A 153 -0.80 -8.60 -14.85
N PRO A 154 -0.13 -9.18 -15.86
CA PRO A 154 0.08 -10.63 -15.92
C PRO A 154 0.73 -11.19 -14.65
N LEU A 155 1.75 -10.53 -14.12
CA LEU A 155 2.41 -10.96 -12.88
C LEU A 155 1.46 -10.99 -11.69
N TYR A 156 0.63 -9.95 -11.56
CA TYR A 156 -0.40 -9.89 -10.52
C TYR A 156 -1.43 -11.03 -10.66
N MET A 157 -1.85 -11.33 -11.88
CA MET A 157 -2.83 -12.40 -12.14
C MET A 157 -2.28 -13.78 -11.82
N VAL A 158 -1.00 -14.03 -12.06
CA VAL A 158 -0.35 -15.34 -11.86
C VAL A 158 0.16 -15.51 -10.42
N HIS A 159 0.52 -14.44 -9.75
CA HIS A 159 1.07 -14.48 -8.40
C HIS A 159 0.16 -15.20 -7.40
N TYR A 160 -1.13 -14.86 -7.36
CA TYR A 160 -2.07 -15.45 -6.42
C TYR A 160 -2.28 -16.96 -6.62
N PRO A 161 -2.58 -17.46 -7.82
CA PRO A 161 -2.69 -18.90 -8.07
C PRO A 161 -1.40 -19.67 -7.75
N LEU A 162 -0.22 -19.11 -8.05
CA LEU A 162 1.05 -19.75 -7.73
C LEU A 162 1.29 -19.84 -6.22
N THR A 163 1.00 -18.79 -5.47
CA THR A 163 1.12 -18.81 -4.01
C THR A 163 0.21 -19.84 -3.38
N VAL A 164 -1.06 -19.88 -3.82
CA VAL A 164 -2.04 -20.89 -3.33
C VAL A 164 -1.59 -22.31 -3.69
N SER A 165 -1.16 -22.56 -4.92
CA SER A 165 -0.68 -23.87 -5.34
C SER A 165 0.55 -24.30 -4.55
N TYR A 166 1.49 -23.40 -4.29
CA TYR A 166 2.68 -23.69 -3.50
C TYR A 166 2.31 -24.07 -2.06
N THR A 167 1.44 -23.32 -1.41
CA THR A 167 0.99 -23.62 -0.05
C THR A 167 0.24 -24.97 0.04
N HIS A 168 -0.61 -25.28 -0.94
CA HIS A 168 -1.32 -26.55 -0.97
C HIS A 168 -0.41 -27.76 -1.26
N LEU A 169 0.65 -27.58 -2.03
CA LEU A 169 1.59 -28.66 -2.35
C LEU A 169 2.61 -28.92 -1.22
N THR A 170 2.95 -27.90 -0.44
CA THR A 170 3.99 -28.01 0.61
C THR A 170 3.43 -28.35 1.99
N LEU A 171 2.18 -28.04 2.29
CA LEU A 171 1.57 -28.33 3.58
C LEU A 171 1.35 -29.83 3.91
N PRO A 172 1.09 -30.74 2.96
CA PRO A 172 0.96 -32.16 3.27
C PRO A 172 2.25 -32.85 3.72
N THR A 173 3.40 -32.29 3.37
CA THR A 173 4.72 -32.90 3.66
C THR A 173 5.29 -32.60 5.06
N ILE A 174 4.65 -31.72 5.82
CA ILE A 174 5.10 -31.33 7.19
C ILE A 174 4.30 -32.06 8.28
N ARG A 175 3.37 -32.96 7.91
CA ARG A 175 2.65 -33.85 8.84
C ARG A 175 3.22 -35.26 8.83
N LEU A 176 4.51 -35.40 9.16
CA LEU A 176 5.09 -36.67 9.63
C LEU A 176 5.93 -36.39 10.87
#